data_670e0073fa0422a8164e98260813b10f
#
_entry.id   670e0073fa0422a8164e98260813b10f
#
_cell.length_a   1.000
_cell.length_b   1.000
_cell.length_c   1.000
_cell.angle_alpha   90.00
_cell.angle_beta   90.00
_cell.angle_gamma   90.00
#
_symmetry.space_group_name_H-M   'P 1'
#
loop_
_entity.id
_entity.type
_entity.pdbx_description
1 polymer ?
#
loop_
_entity_poly.entity_id
_entity_poly.type
_entity_poly.pdbx_seq_one_letter_code
_entity_poly.pdbx_strand_id
1 'polypeptide(L)'
;MIEIKDIEFGYRSKNILHNISFDMNEGHCIAILGVNGAGKSTLIKCLNRINPVHKGAVMIENSNILQIHLNEVAKKIAYVAQKNEVSKLTVYDAILLGRKPYIKWDVTKQDKEIVDQVIEQLELQDYKMRFL
;
A
#
# COMPACT_ATOMS: atom_id res chain seq x y z
N MET A 1 0.15 13.51 8.67
CA MET A 1 1.58 13.31 9.01
C MET A 1 1.85 11.82 9.19
N ILE A 2 2.96 11.32 8.63
CA ILE A 2 3.45 9.95 8.82
C ILE A 2 4.81 10.05 9.52
N GLU A 3 5.01 9.33 10.62
CA GLU A 3 6.30 9.25 11.32
C GLU A 3 6.80 7.81 11.29
N ILE A 4 8.04 7.64 10.89
CA ILE A 4 8.76 6.38 10.89
C ILE A 4 9.85 6.45 11.95
N LYS A 5 9.85 5.53 12.92
CA LYS A 5 10.78 5.54 14.06
C LYS A 5 11.50 4.21 14.18
N ASP A 6 12.82 4.27 14.09
CA ASP A 6 13.76 3.19 14.40
C ASP A 6 13.42 1.84 13.74
N ILE A 7 13.00 1.89 12.46
CA ILE A 7 12.62 0.66 11.73
C ILE A 7 13.85 -0.21 11.51
N GLU A 8 13.76 -1.45 12.01
CA GLU A 8 14.72 -2.52 11.75
C GLU A 8 14.01 -3.70 11.09
N PHE A 9 14.63 -4.23 10.05
CA PHE A 9 14.14 -5.40 9.33
C PHE A 9 15.27 -6.17 8.67
N GLY A 10 15.13 -7.50 8.64
CA GLY A 10 16.04 -8.37 7.91
C GLY A 10 15.36 -9.66 7.49
N TYR A 11 15.98 -10.34 6.52
CA TYR A 11 15.59 -11.69 6.11
C TYR A 11 16.53 -12.71 6.75
N ARG A 12 15.97 -13.64 7.53
CA ARG A 12 16.75 -14.68 8.26
C ARG A 12 17.84 -14.05 9.13
N SER A 13 19.12 -14.27 8.80
CA SER A 13 20.27 -13.76 9.55
C SER A 13 20.84 -12.44 9.02
N LYS A 14 20.28 -11.88 7.94
CA LYS A 14 20.81 -10.67 7.30
C LYS A 14 19.89 -9.49 7.57
N ASN A 15 20.33 -8.54 8.40
CA ASN A 15 19.65 -7.27 8.54
C ASN A 15 19.81 -6.43 7.26
N ILE A 16 18.70 -5.83 6.83
CA ILE A 16 18.61 -5.02 5.60
C ILE A 16 18.35 -3.55 5.96
N LEU A 17 17.47 -3.31 6.93
CA LEU A 17 17.14 -1.99 7.41
C LEU A 17 17.67 -1.83 8.84
N HIS A 18 18.38 -0.75 9.08
CA HIS A 18 19.02 -0.44 10.33
C HIS A 18 18.60 0.95 10.78
N ASN A 19 17.82 1.01 11.86
CA ASN A 19 17.47 2.25 12.53
C ASN A 19 16.98 3.37 11.59
N ILE A 20 16.03 3.04 10.72
CA ILE A 20 15.50 4.00 9.74
C ILE A 20 14.44 4.86 10.41
N SER A 21 14.68 6.18 10.44
CA SER A 21 13.75 7.17 11.00
C SER A 21 13.64 8.36 10.07
N PHE A 22 12.41 8.79 9.78
CA PHE A 22 12.07 10.02 9.07
C PHE A 22 10.58 10.31 9.26
N ASP A 23 10.18 11.51 8.92
CA ASP A 23 8.79 11.95 8.92
C ASP A 23 8.37 12.52 7.56
N MET A 24 7.07 12.50 7.31
CA MET A 24 6.46 12.99 6.10
C MET A 24 5.19 13.75 6.42
N ASN A 25 5.14 15.00 6.02
CA ASN A 25 3.96 15.83 6.18
C ASN A 25 2.95 15.59 5.05
N GLU A 26 1.71 15.95 5.31
CA GLU A 26 0.64 15.90 4.32
C GLU A 26 0.97 16.82 3.13
N GLY A 27 0.62 16.39 1.93
CA GLY A 27 0.91 17.12 0.69
C GLY A 27 2.36 17.03 0.19
N HIS A 28 3.26 16.35 0.93
CA HIS A 28 4.65 16.19 0.52
C HIS A 28 4.87 14.88 -0.24
N CYS A 29 5.85 14.88 -1.13
CA CYS A 29 6.37 13.70 -1.80
C CYS A 29 7.79 13.42 -1.32
N ILE A 30 8.07 12.17 -0.94
CA ILE A 30 9.41 11.73 -0.54
C ILE A 30 9.95 10.75 -1.58
N ALA A 31 11.18 11.00 -2.06
CA ALA A 31 11.91 10.09 -2.92
C ALA A 31 12.95 9.30 -2.11
N ILE A 32 12.90 7.96 -2.22
CA ILE A 32 13.89 7.07 -1.61
C ILE A 32 14.91 6.69 -2.68
N LEU A 33 16.13 7.22 -2.57
CA LEU A 33 17.21 7.01 -3.53
C LEU A 33 18.26 6.03 -2.98
N GLY A 34 18.94 5.35 -3.86
CA GLY A 34 20.03 4.42 -3.50
C GLY A 34 20.26 3.37 -4.58
N VAL A 35 21.39 2.69 -4.48
CA VAL A 35 21.79 1.61 -5.40
C VAL A 35 20.82 0.41 -5.36
N ASN A 36 20.89 -0.45 -6.37
CA ASN A 36 20.09 -1.69 -6.37
C ASN A 36 20.53 -2.58 -5.20
N GLY A 37 19.54 -3.16 -4.51
CA GLY A 37 19.80 -3.98 -3.32
C GLY A 37 19.93 -3.19 -2.00
N ALA A 38 19.88 -1.85 -2.01
CA ALA A 38 20.00 -1.03 -0.79
C ALA A 38 18.82 -1.15 0.20
N GLY A 39 17.77 -1.91 -0.12
CA GLY A 39 16.62 -2.11 0.77
C GLY A 39 15.44 -1.17 0.51
N LYS A 40 15.44 -0.34 -0.54
CA LYS A 40 14.35 0.61 -0.86
C LYS A 40 12.97 -0.04 -0.90
N SER A 41 12.81 -1.09 -1.71
CA SER A 41 11.55 -1.82 -1.81
C SER A 41 11.20 -2.58 -0.53
N THR A 42 12.21 -3.02 0.22
CA THR A 42 12.03 -3.64 1.54
C THR A 42 11.46 -2.65 2.53
N LEU A 43 11.98 -1.41 2.57
CA LEU A 43 11.46 -0.34 3.41
C LEU A 43 9.99 -0.06 3.08
N ILE A 44 9.65 0.16 1.82
CA ILE A 44 8.26 0.40 1.39
C ILE A 44 7.34 -0.76 1.83
N LYS A 45 7.79 -2.02 1.66
CA LYS A 45 7.04 -3.20 2.11
C LYS A 45 6.89 -3.30 3.63
N CYS A 46 7.84 -2.77 4.39
CA CYS A 46 7.71 -2.65 5.84
C CYS A 46 6.70 -1.57 6.24
N LEU A 47 6.72 -0.42 5.55
CA LEU A 47 5.80 0.69 5.84
C LEU A 47 4.33 0.32 5.63
N ASN A 48 4.01 -0.57 4.69
CA ASN A 48 2.64 -1.04 4.46
C ASN A 48 2.34 -2.44 5.04
N ARG A 49 3.23 -2.94 5.91
CA ARG A 49 3.13 -4.24 6.59
C ARG A 49 3.05 -5.48 5.67
N ILE A 50 3.51 -5.40 4.45
CA ILE A 50 3.75 -6.60 3.64
C ILE A 50 4.89 -7.40 4.27
N ASN A 51 5.94 -6.72 4.74
CA ASN A 51 7.00 -7.34 5.54
C ASN A 51 6.78 -7.00 7.02
N PRO A 52 6.84 -7.98 7.94
CA PRO A 52 6.76 -7.73 9.37
C PRO A 52 8.02 -7.02 9.87
N VAL A 53 7.87 -5.87 10.49
CA VAL A 53 8.97 -5.10 11.08
C VAL A 53 9.43 -5.77 12.37
N HIS A 54 10.74 -5.89 12.58
CA HIS A 54 11.31 -6.50 13.79
C HIS A 54 11.33 -5.53 14.95
N LYS A 55 11.59 -4.23 14.69
CA LYS A 55 11.63 -3.18 15.68
C LYS A 55 11.24 -1.85 15.06
N GLY A 56 10.74 -0.93 15.88
CA GLY A 56 10.35 0.41 15.49
C GLY A 56 8.85 0.62 15.44
N ALA A 57 8.45 1.78 14.94
CA ALA A 57 7.05 2.16 14.79
C ALA A 57 6.80 2.91 13.48
N VAL A 58 5.61 2.76 12.94
CA VAL A 58 5.11 3.56 11.81
C VAL A 58 3.80 4.17 12.26
N MET A 59 3.81 5.48 12.48
CA MET A 59 2.67 6.24 12.97
C MET A 59 1.96 6.94 11.82
N ILE A 60 0.67 6.76 11.69
CA ILE A 60 -0.21 7.49 10.78
C ILE A 60 -1.38 8.03 11.59
N GLU A 61 -1.60 9.33 11.56
CA GLU A 61 -2.72 9.98 12.29
C GLU A 61 -2.80 9.51 13.76
N ASN A 62 -1.67 9.50 14.45
CA ASN A 62 -1.55 9.04 15.85
C ASN A 62 -1.80 7.52 16.08
N SER A 63 -1.95 6.74 15.01
CA SER A 63 -2.11 5.29 15.10
C SER A 63 -0.84 4.57 14.67
N ASN A 64 -0.31 3.68 15.50
CA ASN A 64 0.77 2.80 15.08
C ASN A 64 0.20 1.70 14.17
N ILE A 65 0.51 1.78 12.88
CA ILE A 65 -0.01 0.82 11.90
C ILE A 65 0.49 -0.61 12.13
N LEU A 66 1.57 -0.78 12.88
CA LEU A 66 2.09 -2.10 13.22
C LEU A 66 1.19 -2.84 14.25
N GLN A 67 0.28 -2.12 14.92
CA GLN A 67 -0.59 -2.62 15.98
C GLN A 67 -2.07 -2.75 15.60
N ILE A 68 -2.48 -2.16 14.47
CA ILE A 68 -3.88 -2.21 14.01
C ILE A 68 -4.09 -3.36 13.01
N HIS A 69 -5.33 -3.73 12.75
CA HIS A 69 -5.67 -4.81 11.82
C HIS A 69 -5.23 -4.47 10.38
N LEU A 70 -4.81 -5.47 9.60
CA LEU A 70 -4.30 -5.26 8.22
C LEU A 70 -5.30 -4.56 7.31
N ASN A 71 -6.60 -4.82 7.45
CA ASN A 71 -7.63 -4.13 6.67
C ASN A 71 -7.65 -2.61 6.98
N GLU A 72 -7.39 -2.20 8.22
CA GLU A 72 -7.31 -0.79 8.58
C GLU A 72 -6.05 -0.13 8.01
N VAL A 73 -4.94 -0.87 7.95
CA VAL A 73 -3.73 -0.40 7.24
C VAL A 73 -4.02 -0.18 5.76
N ALA A 74 -4.69 -1.15 5.11
CA ALA A 74 -5.02 -1.08 3.68
C ALA A 74 -5.99 0.06 3.32
N LYS A 75 -6.77 0.57 4.29
CA LYS A 75 -7.59 1.78 4.11
C LYS A 75 -6.78 3.08 4.18
N LYS A 76 -5.60 3.05 4.80
CA LYS A 76 -4.74 4.23 5.02
C LYS A 76 -3.58 4.32 4.03
N ILE A 77 -3.09 3.19 3.53
CA ILE A 77 -1.91 3.11 2.66
C ILE A 77 -2.26 2.33 1.40
N ALA A 78 -2.12 2.97 0.25
CA ALA A 78 -2.11 2.28 -1.04
C ALA A 78 -0.67 1.90 -1.43
N TYR A 79 -0.50 0.75 -2.07
CA TYR A 79 0.79 0.27 -2.55
C TYR A 79 0.73 -0.08 -4.04
N VAL A 80 1.63 0.53 -4.80
CA VAL A 80 1.83 0.20 -6.22
C VAL A 80 3.14 -0.56 -6.35
N ALA A 81 3.06 -1.82 -6.78
CA ALA A 81 4.25 -2.66 -6.97
C ALA A 81 5.00 -2.26 -8.25
N GLN A 82 6.32 -2.44 -8.25
CA GLN A 82 7.17 -2.19 -9.42
C GLN A 82 6.87 -3.14 -10.59
N LYS A 83 6.51 -4.38 -10.27
CA LYS A 83 6.06 -5.40 -11.22
C LYS A 83 4.74 -5.95 -10.73
N ASN A 84 3.74 -5.92 -11.58
CA ASN A 84 2.50 -6.65 -11.38
C ASN A 84 2.60 -7.94 -12.20
N GLU A 85 2.26 -9.07 -11.59
CA GLU A 85 2.03 -10.29 -12.36
C GLU A 85 0.82 -10.05 -13.26
N VAL A 86 0.92 -10.47 -14.53
CA VAL A 86 -0.19 -10.36 -15.47
C VAL A 86 -1.35 -11.16 -14.88
N SER A 87 -2.37 -10.47 -14.41
CA SER A 87 -3.57 -11.10 -13.89
C SER A 87 -4.64 -11.08 -14.98
N LYS A 88 -5.46 -12.13 -15.03
CA LYS A 88 -6.64 -12.18 -15.92
C LYS A 88 -7.81 -11.35 -15.33
N LEU A 89 -7.50 -10.19 -14.77
CA LEU A 89 -8.49 -9.26 -14.23
C LEU A 89 -8.85 -8.22 -15.30
N THR A 90 -10.12 -7.87 -15.36
CA THR A 90 -10.55 -6.69 -16.14
C THR A 90 -10.14 -5.42 -15.40
N VAL A 91 -10.14 -4.28 -16.09
CA VAL A 91 -9.95 -2.96 -15.47
C VAL A 91 -10.97 -2.76 -14.34
N TYR A 92 -12.24 -3.15 -14.56
CA TYR A 92 -13.29 -3.09 -13.53
C TYR A 92 -12.93 -3.90 -12.30
N ASP A 93 -12.52 -5.15 -12.48
CA ASP A 93 -12.16 -6.04 -11.36
C ASP A 93 -10.95 -5.53 -10.58
N ALA A 94 -9.95 -4.96 -11.28
CA ALA A 94 -8.77 -4.39 -10.65
C ALA A 94 -9.11 -3.17 -9.78
N ILE A 95 -10.01 -2.30 -10.24
CA ILE A 95 -10.49 -1.16 -9.44
C ILE A 95 -11.35 -1.64 -8.27
N LEU A 96 -12.23 -2.62 -8.51
CA LEU A 96 -13.06 -3.23 -7.46
C LEU A 96 -12.20 -3.89 -6.37
N LEU A 97 -11.04 -4.47 -6.74
CA LEU A 97 -10.09 -5.04 -5.77
C LEU A 97 -9.61 -3.99 -4.76
N GLY A 98 -9.50 -2.72 -5.16
CA GLY A 98 -9.19 -1.62 -4.26
C GLY A 98 -10.25 -1.40 -3.16
N ARG A 99 -11.49 -1.87 -3.36
CA ARG A 99 -12.56 -1.82 -2.36
C ARG A 99 -12.49 -2.94 -1.33
N LYS A 100 -11.65 -3.98 -1.55
CA LYS A 100 -11.56 -5.16 -0.67
C LYS A 100 -11.46 -4.85 0.83
N PRO A 101 -10.69 -3.85 1.29
CA PRO A 101 -10.61 -3.52 2.72
C PRO A 101 -11.94 -3.04 3.34
N TYR A 102 -12.88 -2.60 2.52
CA TYR A 102 -14.19 -2.08 2.93
C TYR A 102 -15.31 -3.12 2.81
N ILE A 103 -15.11 -4.16 2.01
CA ILE A 103 -16.08 -5.24 1.78
C ILE A 103 -16.03 -6.22 2.95
N LYS A 104 -17.19 -6.47 3.59
CA LYS A 104 -17.31 -7.42 4.72
C LYS A 104 -17.62 -8.83 4.24
N TRP A 105 -18.75 -9.01 3.56
CA TRP A 105 -19.27 -10.30 3.14
C TRP A 105 -19.41 -10.40 1.62
N ASP A 106 -19.94 -9.35 1.00
CA ASP A 106 -20.18 -9.30 -0.45
C ASP A 106 -20.05 -7.87 -0.95
N VAL A 107 -19.89 -7.73 -2.26
CA VAL A 107 -19.81 -6.45 -2.97
C VAL A 107 -21.17 -5.77 -2.95
N THR A 108 -21.26 -4.63 -2.31
CA THR A 108 -22.50 -3.85 -2.21
C THR A 108 -22.75 -3.00 -3.46
N LYS A 109 -23.98 -2.47 -3.59
CA LYS A 109 -24.30 -1.50 -4.62
C LYS A 109 -23.42 -0.25 -4.54
N GLN A 110 -23.14 0.22 -3.32
CA GLN A 110 -22.27 1.37 -3.08
C GLN A 110 -20.82 1.10 -3.57
N ASP A 111 -20.29 -0.10 -3.36
CA ASP A 111 -18.95 -0.44 -3.87
C ASP A 111 -18.90 -0.36 -5.40
N LYS A 112 -19.93 -0.84 -6.09
CA LYS A 112 -20.04 -0.78 -7.55
C LYS A 112 -20.15 0.68 -8.05
N GLU A 113 -20.95 1.51 -7.38
CA GLU A 113 -21.08 2.93 -7.70
C GLU A 113 -19.75 3.68 -7.55
N ILE A 114 -18.98 3.39 -6.49
CA ILE A 114 -17.63 3.97 -6.30
C ILE A 114 -16.69 3.53 -7.42
N VAL A 115 -16.73 2.26 -7.83
CA VAL A 115 -15.91 1.75 -8.94
C VAL A 115 -16.27 2.47 -10.25
N ASP A 116 -17.55 2.63 -10.55
CA ASP A 116 -18.02 3.31 -11.74
C ASP A 116 -17.58 4.79 -11.75
N GLN A 117 -17.66 5.48 -10.60
CA GLN A 117 -17.16 6.85 -10.44
C GLN A 117 -15.65 6.95 -10.71
N VAL A 118 -14.84 6.01 -10.18
CA VAL A 118 -13.38 5.98 -10.43
C VAL A 118 -13.09 5.74 -11.90
N ILE A 119 -13.83 4.85 -12.57
CA ILE A 119 -13.69 4.58 -14.01
C ILE A 119 -13.98 5.86 -14.81
N GLU A 120 -15.00 6.61 -14.43
CA GLU A 120 -15.35 7.88 -15.06
C GLU A 120 -14.28 8.95 -14.84
N GLN A 121 -13.81 9.13 -13.61
CA GLN A 121 -12.75 10.09 -13.26
C GLN A 121 -11.43 9.84 -13.99
N LEU A 122 -11.13 8.57 -14.27
CA LEU A 122 -9.90 8.17 -14.99
C LEU A 122 -10.11 8.03 -16.51
N GLU A 123 -11.30 8.35 -17.02
CA GLU A 123 -11.65 8.23 -18.45
C GLU A 123 -11.43 6.81 -19.00
N LEU A 124 -11.76 5.78 -18.20
CA LEU A 124 -11.52 4.37 -18.51
C LEU A 124 -12.78 3.62 -19.00
N GLN A 125 -13.87 4.31 -19.35
CA GLN A 125 -15.16 3.70 -19.69
C GLN A 125 -15.02 2.67 -20.84
N ASP A 126 -14.28 3.02 -21.89
CA ASP A 126 -14.06 2.16 -23.07
C ASP A 126 -13.16 0.95 -22.77
N TYR A 127 -12.46 0.99 -21.66
CA TYR A 127 -11.54 -0.07 -21.23
C TYR A 127 -12.09 -0.93 -20.10
N LYS A 128 -13.27 -0.60 -19.56
CA LYS A 128 -13.86 -1.20 -18.35
C LYS A 128 -13.77 -2.73 -18.31
N MET A 129 -14.09 -3.39 -19.41
CA MET A 129 -14.10 -4.87 -19.52
C MET A 129 -12.83 -5.43 -20.18
N ARG A 130 -11.81 -4.61 -20.43
CA ARG A 130 -10.55 -5.05 -21.01
C ARG A 130 -9.68 -5.69 -19.96
N PHE A 131 -9.01 -6.77 -20.32
CA PHE A 131 -8.01 -7.39 -19.46
C PHE A 131 -6.74 -6.55 -19.35
N LEU A 132 -6.14 -6.55 -18.16
CA LEU A 132 -4.87 -5.90 -17.87
C LEU A 132 -3.69 -6.71 -18.43
#